data_6441a0064164742a267f7413c97edef6
#
_entry.id   6441a0064164742a267f7413c97edef6
#
_cell.length_a   1.000
_cell.length_b   1.000
_cell.length_c   1.000
_cell.angle_alpha   90.00
_cell.angle_beta   90.00
_cell.angle_gamma   90.00
#
_symmetry.space_group_name_H-M   'P 1'
#
loop_
_entity.id
_entity.type
_entity.pdbx_description
1 polymer ?
#
loop_
_entity_poly.entity_id
_entity_poly.type
_entity_poly.pdbx_seq_one_letter_code
_entity_poly.pdbx_strand_id
1 'polypeptide(L)'
;KPSSAASDVYKRQDYEVLDTSSGEKLERWADYILVRPDPQVIWETPHNAPEWKKKNGHYHRSNKGGGQWEFFNLPEQWQVTYDLKHLPERKNTLRFNLKPFSFKHTGLFPEQAVNWDWCSGKIAAAKEKNPDREIKVLNLFAYTGGATVACAKAGAAVTHVDASKGMVNWAKENAYESGLAKAPIRYLVDDCVK
;
A
#
# COMPACT_ATOMS: atom_id res chain seq x y z
N LYS A 1 1.97 -22.91 6.02
CA LYS A 1 0.74 -22.15 5.71
C LYS A 1 0.76 -20.84 6.50
N PRO A 2 0.45 -19.68 5.88
CA PRO A 2 0.22 -18.45 6.66
C PRO A 2 -0.86 -18.72 7.70
N SER A 3 -0.76 -18.09 8.87
CA SER A 3 -1.79 -18.25 9.91
C SER A 3 -3.14 -17.77 9.38
N SER A 4 -4.24 -18.36 9.86
CA SER A 4 -5.61 -18.01 9.42
C SER A 4 -5.90 -16.50 9.58
N ALA A 5 -5.34 -15.85 10.60
CA ALA A 5 -5.44 -14.40 10.79
C ALA A 5 -4.75 -13.59 9.68
N ALA A 6 -3.59 -14.04 9.19
CA ALA A 6 -2.93 -13.41 8.05
C ALA A 6 -3.74 -13.59 6.76
N SER A 7 -4.33 -14.80 6.54
CA SER A 7 -5.13 -15.07 5.34
C SER A 7 -6.41 -14.21 5.28
N ASP A 8 -7.03 -13.90 6.41
CA ASP A 8 -8.24 -13.06 6.45
C ASP A 8 -7.96 -11.58 6.17
N VAL A 9 -6.77 -11.09 6.53
CA VAL A 9 -6.34 -9.72 6.21
C VAL A 9 -6.02 -9.57 4.73
N TYR A 10 -5.47 -10.61 4.10
CA TYR A 10 -5.05 -10.58 2.69
C TYR A 10 -6.15 -10.94 1.67
N LYS A 11 -7.27 -11.53 2.10
CA LYS A 11 -8.36 -11.96 1.20
C LYS A 11 -9.49 -10.96 0.98
N ARG A 12 -9.53 -9.88 1.74
CA ARG A 12 -10.67 -8.93 1.69
C ARG A 12 -10.52 -7.78 0.71
N GLN A 13 -9.39 -7.72 0.02
CA GLN A 13 -8.95 -6.51 -0.67
C GLN A 13 -8.33 -6.88 -2.02
N ASP A 14 -8.00 -5.89 -2.80
CA ASP A 14 -7.38 -6.05 -4.11
C ASP A 14 -5.94 -6.58 -4.07
N TYR A 15 -5.43 -6.99 -2.90
CA TYR A 15 -4.11 -7.58 -2.74
C TYR A 15 -4.15 -8.96 -2.08
N GLU A 16 -3.42 -9.91 -2.64
CA GLU A 16 -3.25 -11.24 -2.07
C GLU A 16 -1.87 -11.83 -2.46
N VAL A 17 -1.19 -12.48 -1.52
CA VAL A 17 -0.05 -13.34 -1.82
C VAL A 17 -0.60 -14.72 -2.18
N LEU A 18 -0.45 -15.11 -3.44
CA LEU A 18 -0.99 -16.37 -3.98
C LEU A 18 -0.07 -17.55 -3.70
N ASP A 19 1.24 -17.34 -3.84
CA ASP A 19 2.25 -18.37 -3.62
C ASP A 19 3.62 -17.75 -3.34
N THR A 20 4.53 -18.54 -2.77
CA THR A 20 5.90 -18.11 -2.51
C THR A 20 6.87 -19.28 -2.72
N SER A 21 7.94 -19.06 -3.48
CA SER A 21 8.98 -20.06 -3.73
C SER A 21 10.26 -19.43 -4.27
N SER A 22 11.40 -20.04 -3.97
CA SER A 22 12.69 -19.75 -4.62
C SER A 22 13.09 -18.27 -4.59
N GLY A 23 12.86 -17.60 -3.47
CA GLY A 23 13.20 -16.18 -3.31
C GLY A 23 12.21 -15.21 -3.93
N GLU A 24 11.05 -15.68 -4.38
CA GLU A 24 10.02 -14.88 -5.04
C GLU A 24 8.65 -15.04 -4.39
N LYS A 25 7.81 -14.06 -4.57
CA LYS A 25 6.40 -14.08 -4.23
C LYS A 25 5.54 -13.78 -5.45
N LEU A 26 4.51 -14.58 -5.61
CA LEU A 26 3.44 -14.44 -6.57
C LEU A 26 2.30 -13.68 -5.92
N GLU A 27 1.93 -12.54 -6.46
CA GLU A 27 0.98 -11.63 -5.85
C GLU A 27 -0.12 -11.24 -6.83
N ARG A 28 -1.35 -11.15 -6.33
CA ARG A 28 -2.46 -10.51 -7.04
C ARG A 28 -2.61 -9.07 -6.55
N TRP A 29 -2.71 -8.13 -7.50
CA TRP A 29 -2.93 -6.71 -7.29
C TRP A 29 -4.11 -6.27 -8.14
N ALA A 30 -5.33 -6.26 -7.58
CA ALA A 30 -6.59 -6.17 -8.30
C ALA A 30 -6.69 -7.29 -9.38
N ASP A 31 -6.73 -6.94 -10.65
CA ASP A 31 -6.81 -7.89 -11.77
C ASP A 31 -5.43 -8.37 -12.27
N TYR A 32 -4.33 -7.88 -11.69
CA TYR A 32 -2.98 -8.13 -12.19
C TYR A 32 -2.18 -9.03 -11.28
N ILE A 33 -1.44 -9.95 -11.88
CA ILE A 33 -0.55 -10.90 -11.22
C ILE A 33 0.89 -10.44 -11.41
N LEU A 34 1.60 -10.26 -10.29
CA LEU A 34 3.00 -9.87 -10.29
C LEU A 34 3.87 -10.92 -9.60
N VAL A 35 5.09 -11.09 -10.12
CA VAL A 35 6.16 -11.84 -9.46
C VAL A 35 7.25 -10.87 -9.04
N ARG A 36 7.58 -10.86 -7.76
CA ARG A 36 8.60 -9.98 -7.20
C ARG A 36 9.52 -10.73 -6.24
N PRO A 37 10.82 -10.38 -6.18
CA PRO A 37 11.75 -11.02 -5.27
C PRO A 37 11.39 -10.70 -3.81
N ASP A 38 11.43 -11.74 -2.97
CA ASP A 38 11.32 -11.64 -1.54
C ASP A 38 12.44 -12.46 -0.86
N PRO A 39 13.47 -11.83 -0.28
CA PRO A 39 14.60 -12.52 0.31
C PRO A 39 14.24 -13.33 1.57
N GLN A 40 13.05 -13.18 2.12
CA GLN A 40 12.55 -13.98 3.24
C GLN A 40 12.04 -15.35 2.78
N VAL A 41 11.78 -15.53 1.49
CA VAL A 41 11.33 -16.79 0.89
C VAL A 41 12.56 -17.66 0.60
N ILE A 42 13.03 -18.39 1.60
CA ILE A 42 14.23 -19.26 1.53
C ILE A 42 13.93 -20.70 1.15
N TRP A 43 12.67 -21.05 0.97
CA TRP A 43 12.22 -22.39 0.59
C TRP A 43 11.98 -22.51 -0.90
N GLU A 44 12.07 -23.73 -1.40
CA GLU A 44 11.72 -24.10 -2.76
C GLU A 44 10.50 -25.03 -2.73
N THR A 45 9.45 -24.65 -3.40
CA THR A 45 8.23 -25.43 -3.57
C THR A 45 7.89 -25.52 -5.06
N PRO A 46 7.21 -26.59 -5.51
CA PRO A 46 6.73 -26.63 -6.89
C PRO A 46 5.81 -25.44 -7.18
N HIS A 47 6.00 -24.77 -8.31
CA HIS A 47 5.14 -23.69 -8.79
C HIS A 47 3.80 -24.24 -9.30
N ASN A 48 2.98 -24.77 -8.39
CA ASN A 48 1.72 -25.45 -8.74
C ASN A 48 0.58 -24.48 -9.04
N ALA A 49 0.65 -23.24 -8.53
CA ALA A 49 -0.36 -22.23 -8.83
C ALA A 49 -0.31 -21.86 -10.31
N PRO A 50 -1.45 -21.97 -11.04
CA PRO A 50 -1.49 -21.69 -12.49
C PRO A 50 -1.16 -20.23 -12.80
N GLU A 51 -1.27 -19.33 -11.83
CA GLU A 51 -0.97 -17.92 -11.92
C GLU A 51 0.52 -17.63 -12.18
N TRP A 52 1.43 -18.54 -11.81
CA TRP A 52 2.86 -18.43 -12.17
C TRP A 52 3.06 -18.31 -13.68
N LYS A 53 2.18 -18.94 -14.48
CA LYS A 53 2.20 -18.91 -15.95
C LYS A 53 1.39 -17.76 -16.55
N LYS A 54 0.60 -17.07 -15.74
CA LYS A 54 -0.32 -16.00 -16.17
C LYS A 54 0.05 -14.63 -15.59
N LYS A 55 1.29 -14.46 -15.14
CA LYS A 55 1.78 -13.19 -14.58
C LYS A 55 1.71 -12.06 -15.60
N ASN A 56 1.39 -10.86 -15.12
CA ASN A 56 1.36 -9.63 -15.91
C ASN A 56 2.67 -8.85 -15.84
N GLY A 57 3.45 -9.05 -14.78
CA GLY A 57 4.76 -8.45 -14.61
C GLY A 57 5.66 -9.31 -13.73
N HIS A 58 6.96 -9.29 -14.03
CA HIS A 58 7.99 -9.97 -13.26
C HIS A 58 9.19 -9.04 -13.06
N TYR A 59 9.60 -8.82 -11.81
CA TYR A 59 10.79 -8.04 -11.51
C TYR A 59 11.98 -8.97 -11.30
N HIS A 60 12.94 -8.92 -12.21
CA HIS A 60 14.18 -9.70 -12.16
C HIS A 60 15.27 -8.92 -11.42
N ARG A 61 15.76 -9.50 -10.32
CA ARG A 61 16.85 -8.89 -9.54
C ARG A 61 18.19 -9.09 -10.24
N SER A 62 18.98 -8.02 -10.31
CA SER A 62 20.35 -8.08 -10.80
C SER A 62 21.33 -8.46 -9.68
N ASN A 63 22.33 -9.26 -10.00
CA ASN A 63 23.44 -9.59 -9.08
C ASN A 63 24.35 -8.40 -8.76
N LYS A 64 24.24 -7.32 -9.57
CA LYS A 64 25.01 -6.07 -9.38
C LYS A 64 24.23 -4.99 -8.62
N GLY A 65 23.08 -5.35 -8.03
CA GLY A 65 22.14 -4.43 -7.39
C GLY A 65 21.06 -3.92 -8.36
N GLY A 66 19.89 -3.56 -7.83
CA GLY A 66 18.73 -3.17 -8.63
C GLY A 66 18.10 -4.36 -9.37
N GLY A 67 17.57 -4.11 -10.55
CA GLY A 67 16.92 -5.08 -11.41
C GLY A 67 16.05 -4.38 -12.46
N GLN A 68 15.25 -5.17 -13.17
CA GLN A 68 14.35 -4.67 -14.21
C GLN A 68 13.04 -5.42 -14.24
N TRP A 69 11.99 -4.73 -14.67
CA TRP A 69 10.69 -5.32 -14.92
C TRP A 69 10.61 -5.95 -16.30
N GLU A 70 10.02 -7.11 -16.38
CA GLU A 70 9.52 -7.74 -17.59
C GLU A 70 7.99 -7.63 -17.57
N PHE A 71 7.37 -7.15 -18.64
CA PHE A 71 5.94 -6.86 -18.70
C PHE A 71 5.22 -7.79 -19.66
N PHE A 72 4.06 -8.33 -19.21
CA PHE A 72 3.14 -9.18 -19.96
C PHE A 72 1.72 -8.64 -19.83
N ASN A 73 1.36 -7.64 -20.63
CA ASN A 73 0.05 -6.95 -20.55
C ASN A 73 -0.25 -6.27 -19.19
N LEU A 74 0.77 -5.70 -18.56
CA LEU A 74 0.59 -4.84 -17.39
C LEU A 74 0.39 -3.40 -17.87
N PRO A 75 -0.65 -2.67 -17.41
CA PRO A 75 -0.80 -1.25 -17.71
C PRO A 75 0.30 -0.42 -17.04
N GLU A 76 0.55 0.76 -17.57
CA GLU A 76 1.51 1.70 -16.97
C GLU A 76 1.10 2.10 -15.54
N GLN A 77 -0.21 2.15 -15.27
CA GLN A 77 -0.79 2.47 -13.98
C GLN A 77 -2.12 1.73 -13.80
N TRP A 78 -2.39 1.29 -12.58
CA TRP A 78 -3.69 0.74 -12.17
C TRP A 78 -4.04 1.19 -10.75
N GLN A 79 -5.21 0.85 -10.28
CA GLN A 79 -5.69 1.25 -8.96
C GLN A 79 -6.03 0.01 -8.11
N VAL A 80 -5.77 0.11 -6.81
CA VAL A 80 -6.26 -0.82 -5.80
C VAL A 80 -7.05 -0.07 -4.74
N THR A 81 -7.97 -0.78 -4.10
CA THR A 81 -8.80 -0.26 -3.03
C THR A 81 -8.50 -0.96 -1.70
N TYR A 82 -8.75 -0.26 -0.61
CA TYR A 82 -8.71 -0.80 0.74
C TYR A 82 -9.83 -0.19 1.58
N ASP A 83 -10.65 -1.03 2.23
CA ASP A 83 -11.71 -0.59 3.13
C ASP A 83 -11.25 -0.65 4.59
N LEU A 84 -11.13 0.50 5.23
CA LEU A 84 -10.77 0.61 6.64
C LEU A 84 -11.86 -0.04 7.52
N LYS A 85 -11.46 -0.92 8.45
CA LYS A 85 -12.38 -1.75 9.23
C LYS A 85 -13.23 -0.98 10.25
N HIS A 86 -12.72 0.14 10.73
CA HIS A 86 -13.30 0.89 11.86
C HIS A 86 -14.07 2.14 11.41
N LEU A 87 -14.24 2.34 10.13
CA LEU A 87 -15.05 3.42 9.58
C LEU A 87 -16.35 2.87 8.96
N PRO A 88 -17.43 3.69 8.95
CA PRO A 88 -18.68 3.28 8.33
C PRO A 88 -18.51 2.94 6.86
N GLU A 89 -19.21 1.92 6.37
CA GLU A 89 -19.32 1.61 4.95
C GLU A 89 -19.63 2.86 4.13
N ARG A 90 -19.15 2.93 2.88
CA ARG A 90 -19.23 4.08 1.96
C ARG A 90 -18.34 5.29 2.34
N LYS A 91 -17.75 5.31 3.56
CA LYS A 91 -16.80 6.35 3.99
C LYS A 91 -15.41 5.80 4.31
N ASN A 92 -15.21 4.51 4.15
CA ASN A 92 -14.01 3.80 4.59
C ASN A 92 -13.04 3.44 3.46
N THR A 93 -13.45 3.53 2.20
CA THR A 93 -12.61 3.12 1.07
C THR A 93 -11.46 4.09 0.82
N LEU A 94 -10.25 3.55 0.80
CA LEU A 94 -9.04 4.17 0.30
C LEU A 94 -8.79 3.72 -1.13
N ARG A 95 -8.19 4.58 -1.96
CA ARG A 95 -7.79 4.28 -3.34
C ARG A 95 -6.34 4.64 -3.53
N PHE A 96 -5.58 3.70 -4.09
CA PHE A 96 -4.16 3.87 -4.33
C PHE A 96 -3.84 3.61 -5.79
N ASN A 97 -3.23 4.58 -6.44
CA ASN A 97 -2.64 4.40 -7.75
C ASN A 97 -1.34 3.64 -7.63
N LEU A 98 -1.16 2.64 -8.45
CA LEU A 98 0.02 1.79 -8.51
C LEU A 98 0.66 1.87 -9.88
N LYS A 99 1.98 1.80 -9.92
CA LYS A 99 2.77 1.66 -11.15
C LYS A 99 4.10 1.02 -10.86
N PRO A 100 4.64 0.19 -11.72
CA PRO A 100 6.01 -0.29 -11.60
C PRO A 100 6.97 0.90 -11.71
N PHE A 101 8.01 0.94 -10.89
CA PHE A 101 9.05 1.94 -11.06
C PHE A 101 10.43 1.36 -10.68
N SER A 102 11.47 2.17 -10.65
CA SER A 102 12.91 1.81 -10.69
C SER A 102 13.39 0.63 -9.85
N PHE A 103 12.57 0.12 -8.94
CA PHE A 103 12.85 -1.05 -8.12
C PHE A 103 11.65 -1.99 -8.17
N LYS A 104 11.70 -3.09 -7.41
CA LYS A 104 10.60 -4.06 -7.27
C LYS A 104 9.28 -3.47 -6.71
N HIS A 105 9.25 -2.19 -6.38
CA HIS A 105 8.11 -1.54 -5.75
C HIS A 105 7.06 -1.08 -6.76
N THR A 106 5.81 -1.04 -6.30
CA THR A 106 4.63 -0.67 -7.10
C THR A 106 3.94 0.59 -6.56
N GLY A 107 4.47 1.19 -5.51
CA GLY A 107 3.92 2.38 -4.88
C GLY A 107 3.10 2.12 -3.61
N LEU A 108 2.94 0.88 -3.17
CA LEU A 108 2.23 0.56 -1.94
C LEU A 108 2.92 -0.60 -1.20
N PHE A 109 2.83 -0.56 0.14
CA PHE A 109 3.23 -1.62 1.04
C PHE A 109 1.96 -2.18 1.71
N PRO A 110 1.34 -3.23 1.15
CA PRO A 110 0.05 -3.73 1.63
C PRO A 110 0.12 -4.32 3.03
N GLU A 111 1.28 -4.77 3.48
CA GLU A 111 1.54 -5.21 4.86
C GLU A 111 1.28 -4.12 5.90
N GLN A 112 1.31 -2.84 5.50
CA GLN A 112 1.00 -1.70 6.37
C GLN A 112 -0.50 -1.51 6.63
N ALA A 113 -1.37 -2.28 5.99
CA ALA A 113 -2.83 -2.18 6.16
C ALA A 113 -3.26 -2.37 7.62
N VAL A 114 -2.57 -3.23 8.37
CA VAL A 114 -2.84 -3.42 9.82
C VAL A 114 -2.60 -2.14 10.62
N ASN A 115 -1.59 -1.36 10.24
CA ASN A 115 -1.29 -0.07 10.85
C ASN A 115 -2.30 1.00 10.43
N TRP A 116 -2.79 0.96 9.19
CA TRP A 116 -3.85 1.87 8.73
C TRP A 116 -5.15 1.64 9.50
N ASP A 117 -5.55 0.38 9.69
CA ASP A 117 -6.73 0.02 10.51
C ASP A 117 -6.56 0.46 11.96
N TRP A 118 -5.38 0.22 12.55
CA TRP A 118 -5.10 0.60 13.92
C TRP A 118 -5.16 2.11 14.12
N CYS A 119 -4.47 2.88 13.28
CA CYS A 119 -4.44 4.35 13.35
C CYS A 119 -5.84 4.94 13.15
N SER A 120 -6.54 4.52 12.08
CA SER A 120 -7.88 5.01 11.77
C SER A 120 -8.88 4.68 12.87
N GLY A 121 -8.81 3.46 13.46
CA GLY A 121 -9.64 3.06 14.58
C GLY A 121 -9.39 3.89 15.85
N LYS A 122 -8.13 4.24 16.16
CA LYS A 122 -7.80 5.13 17.28
C LYS A 122 -8.34 6.54 17.08
N ILE A 123 -8.22 7.07 15.85
CA ILE A 123 -8.75 8.40 15.50
C ILE A 123 -10.28 8.38 15.58
N ALA A 124 -10.95 7.39 15.00
CA ALA A 124 -12.40 7.26 15.03
C ALA A 124 -12.93 7.20 16.46
N ALA A 125 -12.35 6.36 17.33
CA ALA A 125 -12.73 6.24 18.73
C ALA A 125 -12.50 7.54 19.53
N ALA A 126 -11.45 8.29 19.23
CA ALA A 126 -11.21 9.58 19.87
C ALA A 126 -12.23 10.66 19.41
N LYS A 127 -12.62 10.64 18.14
CA LYS A 127 -13.66 11.50 17.58
C LYS A 127 -15.06 11.17 18.08
N GLU A 128 -15.36 9.90 18.30
CA GLU A 128 -16.62 9.46 18.89
C GLU A 128 -16.81 10.00 20.31
N LYS A 129 -15.74 9.97 21.12
CA LYS A 129 -15.75 10.51 22.49
C LYS A 129 -15.83 12.03 22.54
N ASN A 130 -15.22 12.71 21.61
CA ASN A 130 -15.21 14.16 21.52
C ASN A 130 -15.14 14.58 20.03
N PRO A 131 -16.28 14.80 19.38
CA PRO A 131 -16.36 15.12 17.94
C PRO A 131 -15.61 16.40 17.57
N ASP A 132 -15.54 17.39 18.44
CA ASP A 132 -14.89 18.69 18.20
C ASP A 132 -13.36 18.65 18.40
N ARG A 133 -12.85 17.55 18.98
CA ARG A 133 -11.41 17.43 19.20
C ARG A 133 -10.66 17.35 17.88
N GLU A 134 -9.75 18.28 17.65
CA GLU A 134 -8.79 18.20 16.56
C GLU A 134 -7.74 17.10 16.86
N ILE A 135 -7.61 16.13 15.96
CA ILE A 135 -6.58 15.09 16.03
C ILE A 135 -5.50 15.44 15.02
N LYS A 136 -4.29 15.68 15.49
CA LYS A 136 -3.12 15.98 14.65
C LYS A 136 -2.23 14.75 14.54
N VAL A 137 -1.84 14.39 13.32
CA VAL A 137 -0.96 13.25 13.02
C VAL A 137 0.26 13.76 12.26
N LEU A 138 1.45 13.37 12.69
CA LEU A 138 2.69 13.55 11.96
C LEU A 138 3.09 12.19 11.37
N ASN A 139 3.18 12.12 10.04
CA ASN A 139 3.65 10.95 9.31
C ASN A 139 4.98 11.25 8.64
N LEU A 140 6.06 10.66 9.15
CA LEU A 140 7.42 10.77 8.65
C LEU A 140 7.77 9.60 7.75
N PHE A 141 8.68 9.81 6.78
CA PHE A 141 8.99 8.81 5.75
C PHE A 141 7.73 8.30 5.05
N ALA A 142 6.87 9.25 4.73
CA ALA A 142 5.46 8.97 4.49
C ALA A 142 5.18 8.31 3.12
N TYR A 143 6.19 8.22 2.25
CA TYR A 143 6.16 7.54 0.95
C TYR A 143 4.98 8.03 0.09
N THR A 144 4.20 7.13 -0.50
CA THR A 144 3.01 7.42 -1.30
C THR A 144 1.74 7.67 -0.47
N GLY A 145 1.88 7.81 0.87
CA GLY A 145 0.84 8.31 1.73
C GLY A 145 -0.17 7.30 2.27
N GLY A 146 0.12 6.01 2.29
CA GLY A 146 -0.83 5.00 2.80
C GLY A 146 -1.39 5.35 4.19
N ALA A 147 -0.52 5.58 5.18
CA ALA A 147 -0.95 5.98 6.53
C ALA A 147 -1.56 7.39 6.56
N THR A 148 -1.05 8.32 5.74
CA THR A 148 -1.60 9.69 5.61
C THR A 148 -3.06 9.66 5.20
N VAL A 149 -3.35 8.90 4.12
CA VAL A 149 -4.71 8.78 3.56
C VAL A 149 -5.64 8.11 4.57
N ALA A 150 -5.18 7.04 5.25
CA ALA A 150 -5.95 6.34 6.26
C ALA A 150 -6.31 7.24 7.46
N CYS A 151 -5.32 7.98 8.00
CA CYS A 151 -5.55 8.90 9.12
C CYS A 151 -6.46 10.07 8.74
N ALA A 152 -6.26 10.66 7.57
CA ALA A 152 -7.11 11.76 7.07
C ALA A 152 -8.55 11.27 6.79
N LYS A 153 -8.73 10.05 6.30
CA LYS A 153 -10.04 9.43 6.09
C LYS A 153 -10.81 9.27 7.39
N ALA A 154 -10.11 9.01 8.49
CA ALA A 154 -10.67 8.94 9.84
C ALA A 154 -10.89 10.33 10.49
N GLY A 155 -10.58 11.42 9.80
CA GLY A 155 -10.86 12.80 10.24
C GLY A 155 -9.72 13.48 11.00
N ALA A 156 -8.48 13.01 10.86
CA ALA A 156 -7.31 13.72 11.41
C ALA A 156 -6.80 14.82 10.45
N ALA A 157 -6.20 15.84 11.04
CA ALA A 157 -5.30 16.76 10.34
C ALA A 157 -3.90 16.11 10.27
N VAL A 158 -3.36 15.93 9.06
CA VAL A 158 -2.13 15.16 8.85
C VAL A 158 -1.02 16.04 8.29
N THR A 159 0.17 15.98 8.90
CA THR A 159 1.40 16.46 8.28
C THR A 159 2.15 15.28 7.68
N HIS A 160 2.26 15.27 6.37
CA HIS A 160 2.93 14.26 5.57
C HIS A 160 4.31 14.75 5.18
N VAL A 161 5.36 14.03 5.55
CA VAL A 161 6.75 14.40 5.29
C VAL A 161 7.48 13.25 4.58
N ASP A 162 8.05 13.55 3.42
CA ASP A 162 8.91 12.63 2.67
C ASP A 162 9.97 13.42 1.89
N ALA A 163 11.18 12.89 1.80
CA ALA A 163 12.28 13.56 1.11
C ALA A 163 12.11 13.58 -0.42
N SER A 164 11.32 12.68 -0.97
CA SER A 164 11.09 12.57 -2.42
C SER A 164 9.87 13.37 -2.85
N LYS A 165 10.10 14.44 -3.62
CA LYS A 165 9.02 15.22 -4.25
C LYS A 165 8.07 14.36 -5.08
N GLY A 166 8.60 13.32 -5.76
CA GLY A 166 7.79 12.36 -6.53
C GLY A 166 6.83 11.58 -5.66
N MET A 167 7.28 11.09 -4.49
CA MET A 167 6.44 10.37 -3.53
C MET A 167 5.38 11.27 -2.90
N VAL A 168 5.75 12.51 -2.56
CA VAL A 168 4.80 13.51 -2.02
C VAL A 168 3.70 13.83 -3.06
N ASN A 169 4.03 13.96 -4.33
CA ASN A 169 3.03 14.18 -5.38
C ASN A 169 2.13 12.97 -5.54
N TRP A 170 2.68 11.77 -5.52
CA TRP A 170 1.89 10.53 -5.58
C TRP A 170 0.95 10.39 -4.36
N ALA A 171 1.39 10.80 -3.17
CA ALA A 171 0.54 10.84 -1.99
C ALA A 171 -0.65 11.82 -2.14
N LYS A 172 -0.45 12.96 -2.80
CA LYS A 172 -1.55 13.89 -3.13
C LYS A 172 -2.57 13.27 -4.09
N GLU A 173 -2.09 12.54 -5.11
CA GLU A 173 -2.95 11.82 -6.05
C GLU A 173 -3.78 10.76 -5.29
N ASN A 174 -3.15 9.94 -4.45
CA ASN A 174 -3.84 8.93 -3.64
C ASN A 174 -4.88 9.54 -2.68
N ALA A 175 -4.58 10.68 -2.08
CA ALA A 175 -5.53 11.40 -1.25
C ALA A 175 -6.72 11.92 -2.07
N TYR A 176 -6.47 12.48 -3.25
CA TYR A 176 -7.51 12.92 -4.18
C TYR A 176 -8.44 11.78 -4.60
N GLU A 177 -7.89 10.66 -5.05
CA GLU A 177 -8.63 9.46 -5.46
C GLU A 177 -9.44 8.84 -4.31
N SER A 178 -8.96 8.99 -3.08
CA SER A 178 -9.65 8.56 -1.86
C SER A 178 -10.75 9.54 -1.39
N GLY A 179 -11.03 10.61 -2.17
CA GLY A 179 -12.04 11.62 -1.85
C GLY A 179 -11.62 12.62 -0.77
N LEU A 180 -10.30 12.83 -0.60
CA LEU A 180 -9.71 13.68 0.44
C LEU A 180 -9.10 14.99 -0.10
N ALA A 181 -9.55 15.45 -1.28
CA ALA A 181 -9.05 16.68 -1.90
C ALA A 181 -9.13 17.92 -1.02
N LYS A 182 -10.09 17.96 -0.09
CA LYS A 182 -10.31 19.07 0.86
C LYS A 182 -9.91 18.71 2.31
N ALA A 183 -9.32 17.54 2.53
CA ALA A 183 -8.88 17.15 3.87
C ALA A 183 -7.70 18.01 4.35
N PRO A 184 -7.57 18.26 5.66
CA PRO A 184 -6.49 19.07 6.21
C PRO A 184 -5.16 18.28 6.20
N ILE A 185 -4.58 18.09 5.02
CA ILE A 185 -3.29 17.42 4.84
C ILE A 185 -2.25 18.46 4.41
N ARG A 186 -1.23 18.63 5.24
CA ARG A 186 -0.04 19.42 4.93
C ARG A 186 1.05 18.52 4.36
N TYR A 187 1.52 18.82 3.16
CA TYR A 187 2.57 18.06 2.50
C TYR A 187 3.90 18.81 2.54
N LEU A 188 4.94 18.17 3.03
CA LEU A 188 6.30 18.68 3.11
C LEU A 188 7.25 17.76 2.34
N VAL A 189 8.09 18.38 1.50
CA VAL A 189 9.24 17.69 0.89
C VAL A 189 10.44 18.07 1.74
N ASP A 190 10.81 17.18 2.66
CA ASP A 190 11.89 17.44 3.61
C ASP A 190 12.54 16.13 4.08
N ASP A 191 13.79 16.26 4.52
CA ASP A 191 14.53 15.14 5.13
C ASP A 191 14.20 15.05 6.62
N CYS A 192 13.53 13.94 6.99
CA CYS A 192 13.08 13.72 8.37
C CYS A 192 14.24 13.54 9.39
N VAL A 193 15.49 13.43 8.93
CA VAL A 193 16.66 13.20 9.78
C VAL A 193 17.45 14.47 10.06
N LYS A 194 17.10 15.58 9.41
CA LYS A 194 17.75 16.88 9.59
C LYS A 194 17.13 17.73 10.67
#